data_70c8cbf20c0df83252c870f010fe4e0b
#
_entry.id   70c8cbf20c0df83252c870f010fe4e0b
#
_cell.length_a   1.000
_cell.length_b   1.000
_cell.length_c   1.000
_cell.angle_alpha   90.00
_cell.angle_beta   90.00
_cell.angle_gamma   90.00
#
_symmetry.space_group_name_H-M   'P 1'
#
loop_
_entity.id
_entity.type
_entity.pdbx_description
1 polymer ?
#
loop_
_entity_poly.entity_id
_entity_poly.type
_entity_poly.pdbx_seq_one_letter_code
_entity_poly.pdbx_strand_id
1 'polypeptide(L)'
;PKTMKVAPINYDNAILVIKFDDSSFDYSTALFESISGALEQMPSAGFEVVAVSPAGGSSYADQARSKASEVFGKIVEMGVPTERLSIASSTSSSAQAEEVHIYLKN
;
A
#
# COMPACT_ATOMS: atom_id res chain seq x y z
N PRO A 1 19.65 -6.98 7.92
CA PRO A 1 18.24 -7.34 7.79
C PRO A 1 17.47 -6.25 7.10
N LYS A 2 16.51 -6.69 6.32
CA LYS A 2 15.65 -5.76 5.63
C LYS A 2 14.44 -5.49 6.49
N THR A 3 14.33 -4.26 6.92
CA THR A 3 13.14 -3.83 7.64
C THR A 3 12.43 -2.79 6.80
N MET A 4 11.13 -2.74 6.94
CA MET A 4 10.36 -1.75 6.24
C MET A 4 10.67 -0.38 6.82
N LYS A 5 10.87 0.57 5.93
CA LYS A 5 11.04 1.95 6.30
C LYS A 5 9.74 2.47 6.91
N VAL A 6 9.85 3.25 7.97
CA VAL A 6 8.69 3.91 8.54
C VAL A 6 8.42 5.18 7.74
N ALA A 7 7.18 5.37 7.32
CA ALA A 7 6.79 6.49 6.50
C ALA A 7 5.66 7.27 7.17
N PRO A 8 5.60 8.59 6.96
CA PRO A 8 4.47 9.37 7.45
C PRO A 8 3.21 9.03 6.67
N ILE A 9 2.07 9.13 7.37
CA ILE A 9 0.79 8.86 6.75
C ILE A 9 0.24 10.17 6.21
N ASN A 10 -0.16 10.17 4.95
CA ASN A 10 -0.78 11.32 4.33
C ASN A 10 -1.88 10.84 3.39
N TYR A 11 -3.09 10.75 3.94
CA TYR A 11 -4.23 10.24 3.19
C TYR A 11 -4.51 11.05 1.92
N ASP A 12 -4.19 12.35 1.94
CA ASP A 12 -4.49 13.22 0.81
C ASP A 12 -3.62 12.91 -0.41
N ASN A 13 -2.44 12.32 -0.19
CA ASN A 13 -1.51 12.01 -1.27
C ASN A 13 -1.58 10.57 -1.72
N ALA A 14 -2.35 9.74 -1.04
CA ALA A 14 -2.48 8.34 -1.43
C ALA A 14 -3.36 8.25 -2.66
N ILE A 15 -2.91 7.49 -3.66
CA ILE A 15 -3.75 7.25 -4.84
C ILE A 15 -4.78 6.16 -4.54
N LEU A 16 -4.54 5.35 -3.52
CA LEU A 16 -5.48 4.32 -3.09
C LEU A 16 -5.25 4.02 -1.62
N VAL A 17 -6.33 3.86 -0.88
CA VAL A 17 -6.31 3.40 0.50
C VAL A 17 -7.18 2.15 0.58
N ILE A 18 -6.57 1.03 0.93
CA ILE A 18 -7.28 -0.25 1.05
C ILE A 18 -7.44 -0.52 2.53
N LYS A 19 -8.69 -0.64 2.98
CA LYS A 19 -9.00 -0.93 4.38
C LYS A 19 -9.45 -2.38 4.49
N PHE A 20 -8.83 -3.11 5.39
CA PHE A 20 -9.09 -4.54 5.54
C PHE A 20 -10.03 -4.83 6.71
N ASP A 21 -10.87 -3.88 7.06
CA ASP A 21 -11.90 -4.07 8.08
C ASP A 21 -13.17 -4.73 7.51
N ASP A 22 -13.23 -4.87 6.19
CA ASP A 22 -14.35 -5.53 5.51
C ASP A 22 -13.79 -6.66 4.67
N SER A 23 -13.96 -7.89 5.15
CA SER A 23 -13.39 -9.05 4.48
C SER A 23 -14.06 -9.35 3.14
N SER A 24 -15.23 -8.77 2.87
CA SER A 24 -15.91 -8.97 1.59
C SER A 24 -15.41 -8.03 0.50
N PHE A 25 -14.61 -7.04 0.85
CA PHE A 25 -14.11 -6.07 -0.12
C PHE A 25 -13.02 -6.70 -1.00
N ASP A 26 -13.25 -6.65 -2.30
CA ASP A 26 -12.25 -7.10 -3.28
C ASP A 26 -11.57 -5.86 -3.85
N TYR A 27 -10.35 -5.62 -3.42
CA TYR A 27 -9.62 -4.42 -3.81
C TYR A 27 -8.96 -4.53 -5.18
N SER A 28 -9.01 -5.69 -5.82
CA SER A 28 -8.25 -5.94 -7.06
C SER A 28 -8.62 -4.97 -8.17
N THR A 29 -9.91 -4.72 -8.36
CA THR A 29 -10.37 -3.80 -9.41
C THR A 29 -9.91 -2.37 -9.11
N ALA A 30 -10.08 -1.92 -7.86
CA ALA A 30 -9.66 -0.58 -7.48
C ALA A 30 -8.15 -0.42 -7.62
N LEU A 31 -7.40 -1.45 -7.25
CA LEU A 31 -5.95 -1.42 -7.40
C LEU A 31 -5.56 -1.32 -8.87
N PHE A 32 -6.15 -2.15 -9.72
CA PHE A 32 -5.85 -2.13 -11.13
C PHE A 32 -6.14 -0.77 -11.75
N GLU A 33 -7.30 -0.21 -11.43
CA GLU A 33 -7.69 1.09 -12.00
C GLU A 33 -6.79 2.22 -11.53
N SER A 34 -6.41 2.21 -10.25
CA SER A 34 -5.55 3.25 -9.69
C SER A 34 -4.16 3.20 -10.31
N ILE A 35 -3.58 2.02 -10.40
CA ILE A 35 -2.23 1.87 -10.96
C ILE A 35 -2.24 2.17 -12.46
N SER A 36 -3.22 1.64 -13.18
CA SER A 36 -3.32 1.87 -14.62
C SER A 36 -3.51 3.34 -14.94
N GLY A 37 -4.35 4.03 -14.19
CA GLY A 37 -4.58 5.46 -14.39
C GLY A 37 -3.32 6.27 -14.15
N ALA A 38 -2.57 5.92 -13.11
CA ALA A 38 -1.31 6.62 -12.83
C ALA A 38 -0.29 6.40 -13.95
N LEU A 39 -0.21 5.17 -14.47
CA LEU A 39 0.72 4.84 -15.54
C LEU A 39 0.35 5.49 -16.86
N GLU A 40 -0.94 5.72 -17.09
CA GLU A 40 -1.36 6.44 -18.29
C GLU A 40 -0.86 7.87 -18.29
N GLN A 41 -0.86 8.49 -17.12
CA GLN A 41 -0.40 9.89 -17.01
C GLN A 41 1.11 9.98 -16.85
N MET A 42 1.72 8.99 -16.20
CA MET A 42 3.16 8.96 -15.98
C MET A 42 3.67 7.54 -16.20
N PRO A 43 4.02 7.18 -17.46
CA PRO A 43 4.44 5.80 -17.74
C PRO A 43 5.65 5.33 -16.94
N SER A 44 6.46 6.26 -16.45
CA SER A 44 7.63 5.93 -15.64
C SER A 44 7.38 6.04 -14.15
N ALA A 45 6.11 6.18 -13.73
CA ALA A 45 5.78 6.37 -12.32
C ALA A 45 6.22 5.19 -11.49
N GLY A 46 6.64 5.49 -10.27
CA GLY A 46 6.86 4.49 -9.24
C GLY A 46 5.79 4.60 -8.18
N PHE A 47 5.78 3.64 -7.28
CA PHE A 47 4.77 3.60 -6.23
C PHE A 47 5.40 3.16 -4.93
N GLU A 48 4.89 3.69 -3.84
CA GLU A 48 5.26 3.23 -2.50
C GLU A 48 4.04 2.59 -1.87
N VAL A 49 4.21 1.35 -1.41
CA VAL A 49 3.16 0.58 -0.73
C VAL A 49 3.45 0.68 0.76
N VAL A 50 2.51 1.21 1.52
CA VAL A 50 2.70 1.44 2.95
C VAL A 50 1.73 0.57 3.73
N ALA A 51 2.28 -0.31 4.56
CA ALA A 51 1.49 -1.10 5.49
C ALA A 51 1.14 -0.23 6.68
N VAL A 52 -0.15 -0.02 6.93
CA VAL A 52 -0.62 0.83 8.02
C VAL A 52 -1.34 -0.03 9.03
N SER A 53 -0.91 0.04 10.28
CA SER A 53 -1.52 -0.72 11.35
C SER A 53 -2.10 0.20 12.41
N PRO A 54 -3.16 -0.26 13.11
CA PRO A 54 -3.66 0.48 14.26
C PRO A 54 -2.61 0.57 15.34
N ALA A 55 -2.64 1.63 16.10
CA ALA A 55 -1.74 1.79 17.23
C ALA A 55 -2.04 0.74 18.29
N GLY A 56 -0.99 0.21 18.91
CA GLY A 56 -1.13 -0.61 20.10
C GLY A 56 -1.10 -2.11 19.92
N GLY A 57 -0.85 -2.63 18.71
CA GLY A 57 -0.82 -4.07 18.54
C GLY A 57 0.22 -4.56 17.56
N SER A 58 1.16 -5.38 18.04
CA SER A 58 2.19 -5.91 17.13
C SER A 58 1.62 -6.92 16.13
N SER A 59 0.55 -7.64 16.51
CA SER A 59 -0.07 -8.58 15.58
C SER A 59 -0.71 -7.85 14.40
N TYR A 60 -1.22 -6.66 14.62
CA TYR A 60 -1.76 -5.86 13.51
C TYR A 60 -0.65 -5.44 12.55
N ALA A 61 0.53 -5.12 13.10
CA ALA A 61 1.65 -4.73 12.24
C ALA A 61 2.08 -5.87 11.33
N ASP A 62 2.12 -7.10 11.84
CA ASP A 62 2.48 -8.26 11.03
C ASP A 62 1.45 -8.51 9.94
N GLN A 63 0.17 -8.39 10.28
CA GLN A 63 -0.90 -8.58 9.30
C GLN A 63 -0.87 -7.49 8.24
N ALA A 64 -0.63 -6.25 8.64
CA ALA A 64 -0.55 -5.15 7.70
C ALA A 64 0.60 -5.34 6.72
N ARG A 65 1.76 -5.80 7.21
CA ARG A 65 2.90 -6.06 6.34
C ARG A 65 2.62 -7.20 5.37
N SER A 66 1.92 -8.24 5.84
CA SER A 66 1.52 -9.35 4.97
C SER A 66 0.60 -8.88 3.86
N LYS A 67 -0.38 -8.03 4.19
CA LYS A 67 -1.29 -7.47 3.19
C LYS A 67 -0.56 -6.56 2.21
N ALA A 68 0.38 -5.75 2.72
CA ALA A 68 1.17 -4.88 1.85
C ALA A 68 2.02 -5.67 0.88
N SER A 69 2.59 -6.80 1.34
CA SER A 69 3.37 -7.67 0.47
C SER A 69 2.51 -8.29 -0.63
N GLU A 70 1.28 -8.64 -0.30
CA GLU A 70 0.33 -9.17 -1.28
C GLU A 70 0.02 -8.11 -2.34
N VAL A 71 -0.25 -6.88 -1.91
CA VAL A 71 -0.53 -5.78 -2.83
C VAL A 71 0.69 -5.48 -3.70
N PHE A 72 1.87 -5.47 -3.10
CA PHE A 72 3.12 -5.26 -3.83
C PHE A 72 3.26 -6.30 -4.95
N GLY A 73 3.01 -7.57 -4.64
CA GLY A 73 3.09 -8.64 -5.64
C GLY A 73 2.10 -8.44 -6.79
N LYS A 74 0.89 -7.97 -6.48
CA LYS A 74 -0.09 -7.71 -7.53
C LYS A 74 0.34 -6.58 -8.45
N ILE A 75 0.98 -5.56 -7.91
CA ILE A 75 1.49 -4.45 -8.73
C ILE A 75 2.60 -4.94 -9.65
N VAL A 76 3.47 -5.80 -9.14
CA VAL A 76 4.52 -6.40 -9.97
C VAL A 76 3.90 -7.21 -11.12
N GLU A 77 2.84 -7.95 -10.83
CA GLU A 77 2.15 -8.73 -11.86
C GLU A 77 1.52 -7.84 -12.93
N MET A 78 1.22 -6.59 -12.61
CA MET A 78 0.70 -5.64 -13.58
C MET A 78 1.77 -5.08 -14.51
N GLY A 79 3.03 -5.44 -14.27
CA GLY A 79 4.12 -5.05 -15.15
C GLY A 79 4.99 -3.91 -14.63
N VAL A 80 4.79 -3.46 -13.40
CA VAL A 80 5.61 -2.39 -12.82
C VAL A 80 6.92 -3.00 -12.32
N PRO A 81 8.08 -2.50 -12.80
CA PRO A 81 9.36 -3.05 -12.34
C PRO A 81 9.57 -2.82 -10.85
N THR A 82 10.21 -3.79 -10.20
CA THR A 82 10.46 -3.69 -8.77
C THR A 82 11.34 -2.50 -8.41
N GLU A 83 12.17 -2.02 -9.34
CA GLU A 83 13.00 -0.83 -9.11
C GLU A 83 12.17 0.42 -8.88
N ARG A 84 10.93 0.42 -9.33
CA ARG A 84 10.03 1.56 -9.17
C ARG A 84 9.07 1.39 -8.00
N LEU A 85 9.22 0.29 -7.26
CA LEU A 85 8.35 0.00 -6.13
C LEU A 85 9.14 0.03 -4.84
N SER A 86 8.50 0.50 -3.80
CA SER A 86 9.06 0.38 -2.45
C SER A 86 7.94 0.00 -1.50
N ILE A 87 8.34 -0.53 -0.35
CA ILE A 87 7.39 -0.95 0.67
C ILE A 87 7.85 -0.37 2.00
N ALA A 88 6.90 0.12 2.78
CA ALA A 88 7.17 0.75 4.07
C ALA A 88 6.07 0.37 5.03
N SER A 89 6.24 0.74 6.29
CA SER A 89 5.23 0.50 7.31
C SER A 89 5.01 1.76 8.13
N SER A 90 3.83 1.88 8.70
CA SER A 90 3.50 3.01 9.56
C SER A 90 2.38 2.61 10.50
N THR A 91 2.10 3.45 11.48
CA THR A 91 0.99 3.28 12.41
C THR A 91 0.10 4.50 12.36
N SER A 92 -1.20 4.30 12.55
CA SER A 92 -2.13 5.40 12.60
C SER A 92 -3.10 5.20 13.76
N SER A 93 -3.24 6.21 14.60
CA SER A 93 -4.20 6.14 15.69
C SER A 93 -5.63 6.19 15.19
N SER A 94 -5.85 6.62 13.95
CA SER A 94 -7.19 6.66 13.37
C SER A 94 -7.55 5.38 12.64
N ALA A 95 -6.59 4.47 12.42
CA ALA A 95 -6.89 3.20 11.76
C ALA A 95 -7.57 2.26 12.75
N GLN A 96 -8.64 1.62 12.31
CA GLN A 96 -9.39 0.66 13.13
C GLN A 96 -9.04 -0.78 12.78
N ALA A 97 -8.36 -0.97 11.65
CA ALA A 97 -7.91 -2.28 11.20
C ALA A 97 -6.70 -2.05 10.32
N GLU A 98 -6.14 -3.13 9.80
CA GLU A 98 -5.00 -3.01 8.87
C GLU A 98 -5.43 -2.27 7.62
N GLU A 99 -4.53 -1.42 7.11
CA GLU A 99 -4.74 -0.70 5.87
C GLU A 99 -3.48 -0.79 5.03
N VAL A 100 -3.64 -0.64 3.72
CA VAL A 100 -2.50 -0.50 2.81
C VAL A 100 -2.74 0.77 2.00
N HIS A 101 -1.79 1.67 2.06
CA HIS A 101 -1.85 2.93 1.31
C HIS A 101 -0.86 2.85 0.15
N ILE A 102 -1.23 3.39 -0.99
CA ILE A 102 -0.36 3.44 -2.14
C ILE A 102 -0.14 4.89 -2.52
N TYR A 103 1.11 5.28 -2.58
CA TYR A 103 1.52 6.64 -2.92
C TYR A 103 2.27 6.63 -4.24
N LEU A 104 2.07 7.69 -5.01
CA LEU A 104 2.78 7.87 -6.26
C LEU A 104 4.17 8.43 -5.97
N LYS A 105 5.18 7.86 -6.61
CA LYS A 105 6.56 8.32 -6.52
C LYS A 105 7.02 8.81 -7.89
N ASN A 106 7.74 9.91 -7.87
CA ASN A 106 8.32 10.46 -9.10
C ASN A 106 9.77 10.04 -9.25
#